data_9bd11fb03ddadac7792e51c47fde5e53
#
_entry.id   9bd11fb03ddadac7792e51c47fde5e53
#
_cell.length_a   1.000
_cell.length_b   1.000
_cell.length_c   1.000
_cell.angle_alpha   90.00
_cell.angle_beta   90.00
_cell.angle_gamma   90.00
#
_symmetry.space_group_name_H-M   'P 1'
#
loop_
_entity.id
_entity.type
_entity.pdbx_description
1 polymer ?
#
loop_
_entity_poly.entity_id
_entity_poly.type
_entity_poly.pdbx_seq_one_letter_code
_entity_poly.pdbx_strand_id
1 'polypeptide(L)'
;MFKSILVATDGSELGEKSVSAAIELARAHGSKVLVLTSSDPVMTGVGSGGFGSFDAAPIIARLDEDYAAHAKQILAKAEENLSAAGISARTLHVPRTRPADAIIDVAKQEGCDTIVMGSHGRRGIGRLLLGSQAAEVLSRADIAVLIVK
;
A
#
# COMPACT_ATOMS: atom_id res chain seq x y z
N MET A 1 -3.37 -19.59 -8.98
CA MET A 1 -3.26 -18.16 -9.29
C MET A 1 -4.59 -17.48 -8.96
N PHE A 2 -4.57 -16.30 -8.42
CA PHE A 2 -5.72 -15.49 -7.95
C PHE A 2 -6.53 -16.10 -6.80
N LYS A 3 -5.93 -16.88 -5.91
CA LYS A 3 -6.63 -17.44 -4.73
C LYS A 3 -6.44 -16.56 -3.48
N SER A 4 -5.30 -15.89 -3.38
CA SER A 4 -4.96 -14.99 -2.28
C SER A 4 -4.35 -13.71 -2.85
N ILE A 5 -5.13 -12.63 -2.86
CA ILE A 5 -4.77 -11.35 -3.49
C ILE A 5 -4.36 -10.36 -2.40
N LEU A 6 -3.17 -9.77 -2.55
CA LEU A 6 -2.81 -8.55 -1.86
C LEU A 6 -3.10 -7.37 -2.79
N VAL A 7 -3.94 -6.43 -2.36
CA VAL A 7 -4.14 -5.16 -3.06
C VAL A 7 -3.51 -4.03 -2.26
N ALA A 8 -2.59 -3.30 -2.90
CA ALA A 8 -1.95 -2.13 -2.33
C ALA A 8 -2.67 -0.85 -2.77
N THR A 9 -3.04 -0.03 -1.80
CA THR A 9 -3.68 1.26 -2.06
C THR A 9 -3.10 2.35 -1.16
N ASP A 10 -2.96 3.55 -1.71
CA ASP A 10 -2.56 4.76 -1.00
C ASP A 10 -3.71 5.79 -0.92
N GLY A 11 -4.92 5.38 -1.29
CA GLY A 11 -6.11 6.23 -1.35
C GLY A 11 -6.16 7.16 -2.57
N SER A 12 -5.19 7.10 -3.47
CA SER A 12 -5.24 7.81 -4.76
C SER A 12 -6.27 7.20 -5.70
N GLU A 13 -6.59 7.90 -6.80
CA GLU A 13 -7.49 7.38 -7.84
C GLU A 13 -7.03 6.01 -8.37
N LEU A 14 -5.73 5.83 -8.61
CA LEU A 14 -5.17 4.55 -9.04
C LEU A 14 -5.19 3.49 -7.94
N GLY A 15 -5.02 3.89 -6.69
CA GLY A 15 -5.21 3.01 -5.54
C GLY A 15 -6.65 2.50 -5.46
N GLU A 16 -7.64 3.35 -5.69
CA GLU A 16 -9.06 2.96 -5.73
C GLU A 16 -9.38 2.07 -6.94
N LYS A 17 -8.83 2.37 -8.12
CA LYS A 17 -8.92 1.47 -9.29
C LYS A 17 -8.30 0.10 -9.02
N SER A 18 -7.21 0.05 -8.25
CA SER A 18 -6.59 -1.22 -7.85
C SER A 18 -7.52 -2.04 -6.94
N VAL A 19 -8.21 -1.39 -6.01
CA VAL A 19 -9.22 -2.05 -5.18
C VAL A 19 -10.37 -2.58 -6.05
N SER A 20 -10.85 -1.80 -7.03
CA SER A 20 -11.89 -2.23 -7.96
C SER A 20 -11.46 -3.45 -8.78
N ALA A 21 -10.23 -3.45 -9.31
CA ALA A 21 -9.68 -4.60 -10.04
C ALA A 21 -9.55 -5.85 -9.14
N ALA A 22 -9.15 -5.68 -7.88
CA ALA A 22 -9.10 -6.78 -6.91
C ALA A 22 -10.51 -7.34 -6.61
N ILE A 23 -11.53 -6.50 -6.55
CA ILE A 23 -12.95 -6.92 -6.41
C ILE A 23 -13.37 -7.80 -7.59
N GLU A 24 -13.08 -7.38 -8.82
CA GLU A 24 -13.42 -8.16 -10.02
C GLU A 24 -12.73 -9.53 -10.03
N LEU A 25 -11.43 -9.56 -9.74
CA LEU A 25 -10.68 -10.82 -9.62
C LEU A 25 -11.22 -11.72 -8.51
N ALA A 26 -11.51 -11.15 -7.34
CA ALA A 26 -12.00 -11.92 -6.21
C ALA A 26 -13.38 -12.53 -6.49
N ARG A 27 -14.27 -11.81 -7.18
CA ARG A 27 -15.57 -12.36 -7.63
C ARG A 27 -15.40 -13.50 -8.61
N ALA A 28 -14.51 -13.35 -9.59
CA ALA A 28 -14.30 -14.34 -10.63
C ALA A 28 -13.65 -15.64 -10.11
N HIS A 29 -12.80 -15.54 -9.08
CA HIS A 29 -11.95 -16.65 -8.64
C HIS A 29 -12.24 -17.14 -7.21
N GLY A 30 -13.13 -16.48 -6.46
CA GLY A 30 -13.40 -16.79 -5.06
C GLY A 30 -12.18 -16.53 -4.17
N SER A 31 -11.48 -15.41 -4.42
CA SER A 31 -10.20 -15.09 -3.78
C SER A 31 -10.39 -14.54 -2.38
N LYS A 32 -9.41 -14.81 -1.51
CA LYS A 32 -9.20 -14.04 -0.28
C LYS A 32 -8.52 -12.73 -0.64
N VAL A 33 -8.91 -11.63 0.00
CA VAL A 33 -8.33 -10.31 -0.25
C VAL A 33 -7.71 -9.74 1.02
N LEU A 34 -6.47 -9.27 0.89
CA LEU A 34 -5.77 -8.48 1.89
C LEU A 34 -5.51 -7.09 1.30
N VAL A 35 -6.07 -6.05 1.93
CA VAL A 35 -5.82 -4.65 1.57
C VAL A 35 -4.66 -4.13 2.40
N LEU A 36 -3.65 -3.59 1.74
CA LEU A 36 -2.47 -3.04 2.37
C LEU A 36 -2.31 -1.56 2.03
N THR A 37 -2.01 -0.77 3.04
CA THR A 37 -1.43 0.57 2.89
C THR A 37 -0.17 0.68 3.74
N SER A 38 0.81 1.45 3.29
CA SER A 38 2.03 1.72 4.04
C SER A 38 2.25 3.22 4.20
N SER A 39 2.97 3.61 5.22
CA SER A 39 3.47 4.97 5.38
C SER A 39 4.99 4.97 5.40
N ASP A 40 5.59 5.94 4.68
CA ASP A 40 7.03 6.08 4.61
C ASP A 40 7.65 6.38 5.97
N PRO A 41 8.92 6.00 6.18
CA PRO A 41 9.67 6.43 7.35
C PRO A 41 9.69 7.96 7.45
N VAL A 42 9.47 8.48 8.66
CA VAL A 42 9.63 9.91 8.91
C VAL A 42 11.12 10.24 8.84
N MET A 43 11.53 10.83 7.72
CA MET A 43 12.89 11.34 7.56
C MET A 43 12.98 12.70 8.25
N THR A 44 13.41 12.71 9.51
CA THR A 44 13.84 13.96 10.13
C THR A 44 15.20 14.32 9.53
N GLY A 45 15.21 15.32 8.65
CA GLY A 45 16.45 15.87 8.07
C GLY A 45 17.34 16.62 9.07
N VAL A 46 17.37 16.19 10.33
CA VAL A 46 18.29 16.67 11.35
C VAL A 46 19.59 15.91 11.18
N GLY A 47 20.30 16.27 10.10
CA GLY A 47 21.69 15.93 9.95
C GLY A 47 22.48 16.51 11.12
N SER A 48 23.44 15.79 11.60
CA SER A 48 24.45 16.09 12.61
C SER A 48 25.26 17.36 12.30
N GLY A 49 24.64 18.52 12.42
CA GLY A 49 25.22 19.83 12.19
C GLY A 49 24.78 20.80 13.29
N GLY A 50 25.43 20.74 14.39
CA GLY A 50 25.76 21.73 15.42
C GLY A 50 24.88 22.95 15.60
N PHE A 51 23.62 22.81 16.02
CA PHE A 51 22.87 23.83 16.74
C PHE A 51 21.84 23.14 17.63
N GLY A 52 22.14 23.02 18.93
CA GLY A 52 21.21 22.65 19.99
C GLY A 52 20.56 21.29 19.83
N SER A 53 20.55 20.46 20.83
CA SER A 53 19.84 19.17 20.89
C SER A 53 18.33 19.42 20.82
N PHE A 54 17.77 19.54 19.61
CA PHE A 54 16.33 19.56 19.38
C PHE A 54 15.81 18.14 19.49
N ASP A 55 14.96 17.87 20.48
CA ASP A 55 14.30 16.57 20.61
C ASP A 55 13.21 16.45 19.53
N ALA A 56 13.48 15.69 18.48
CA ALA A 56 12.55 15.44 17.41
C ALA A 56 11.48 14.38 17.74
N ALA A 57 11.61 13.67 18.86
CA ALA A 57 10.74 12.55 19.23
C ALA A 57 9.25 12.94 19.31
N PRO A 58 8.84 14.08 19.89
CA PRO A 58 7.43 14.48 19.91
C PRO A 58 6.86 14.75 18.51
N ILE A 59 7.67 15.32 17.62
CA ILE A 59 7.24 15.60 16.23
C ILE A 59 7.07 14.29 15.46
N ILE A 60 8.00 13.37 15.60
CA ILE A 60 7.94 12.04 14.99
C ILE A 60 6.69 11.30 15.47
N ALA A 61 6.44 11.29 16.78
CA ALA A 61 5.27 10.63 17.36
C ALA A 61 3.95 11.19 16.77
N ARG A 62 3.84 12.51 16.66
CA ARG A 62 2.66 13.16 16.09
C ARG A 62 2.48 12.83 14.61
N LEU A 63 3.55 12.82 13.82
CA LEU A 63 3.48 12.42 12.41
C LEU A 63 3.08 10.96 12.23
N ASP A 64 3.56 10.07 13.09
CA ASP A 64 3.14 8.68 13.07
C ASP A 64 1.65 8.50 13.39
N GLU A 65 1.13 9.26 14.36
CA GLU A 65 -0.31 9.27 14.68
C GLU A 65 -1.14 9.78 13.48
N ASP A 66 -0.71 10.85 12.84
CA ASP A 66 -1.39 11.41 11.65
C ASP A 66 -1.36 10.42 10.50
N TYR A 67 -0.23 9.74 10.26
CA TYR A 67 -0.13 8.70 9.23
C TYR A 67 -1.01 7.49 9.54
N ALA A 68 -1.05 7.06 10.80
CA ALA A 68 -1.91 5.95 11.23
C ALA A 68 -3.39 6.29 11.07
N ALA A 69 -3.81 7.52 11.43
CA ALA A 69 -5.18 7.98 11.24
C ALA A 69 -5.57 8.04 9.76
N HIS A 70 -4.67 8.55 8.90
CA HIS A 70 -4.89 8.59 7.46
C HIS A 70 -4.96 7.19 6.85
N ALA A 71 -4.05 6.29 7.23
CA ALA A 71 -4.07 4.90 6.80
C ALA A 71 -5.39 4.19 7.18
N LYS A 72 -5.89 4.44 8.39
CA LYS A 72 -7.17 3.91 8.84
C LYS A 72 -8.33 4.35 7.94
N GLN A 73 -8.36 5.61 7.51
CA GLN A 73 -9.39 6.11 6.59
C GLN A 73 -9.31 5.44 5.21
N ILE A 74 -8.11 5.30 4.66
CA ILE A 74 -7.90 4.62 3.38
C ILE A 74 -8.38 3.17 3.44
N LEU A 75 -7.98 2.44 4.47
CA LEU A 75 -8.33 1.04 4.66
C LEU A 75 -9.83 0.85 4.89
N ALA A 76 -10.47 1.72 5.70
CA ALA A 76 -11.91 1.67 5.94
C ALA A 76 -12.71 1.85 4.64
N LYS A 77 -12.31 2.80 3.78
CA LYS A 77 -12.96 3.00 2.48
C LYS A 77 -12.81 1.78 1.55
N ALA A 78 -11.62 1.20 1.51
CA ALA A 78 -11.39 -0.01 0.71
C ALA A 78 -12.20 -1.20 1.22
N GLU A 79 -12.27 -1.39 2.53
CA GLU A 79 -13.07 -2.43 3.18
C GLU A 79 -14.56 -2.26 2.91
N GLU A 80 -15.08 -1.04 2.97
CA GLU A 80 -16.46 -0.71 2.61
C GLU A 80 -16.78 -1.11 1.17
N ASN A 81 -15.91 -0.75 0.21
CA ASN A 81 -16.09 -1.10 -1.20
C ASN A 81 -16.09 -2.63 -1.42
N LEU A 82 -15.19 -3.35 -0.76
CA LEU A 82 -15.12 -4.81 -0.84
C LEU A 82 -16.35 -5.47 -0.20
N SER A 83 -16.77 -4.98 0.96
CA SER A 83 -17.96 -5.47 1.67
C SER A 83 -19.24 -5.24 0.87
N ALA A 84 -19.41 -4.06 0.27
CA ALA A 84 -20.52 -3.75 -0.63
C ALA A 84 -20.55 -4.68 -1.87
N ALA A 85 -19.40 -5.19 -2.26
CA ALA A 85 -19.26 -6.19 -3.33
C ALA A 85 -19.47 -7.64 -2.85
N GLY A 86 -19.76 -7.86 -1.57
CA GLY A 86 -19.91 -9.18 -0.95
C GLY A 86 -18.60 -9.92 -0.70
N ILE A 87 -17.46 -9.21 -0.66
CA ILE A 87 -16.14 -9.78 -0.46
C ILE A 87 -15.66 -9.44 0.94
N SER A 88 -15.35 -10.46 1.73
CA SER A 88 -14.68 -10.28 3.02
C SER A 88 -13.19 -10.05 2.80
N ALA A 89 -12.67 -8.95 3.33
CA ALA A 89 -11.27 -8.61 3.23
C ALA A 89 -10.65 -8.38 4.61
N ARG A 90 -9.34 -8.63 4.70
CA ARG A 90 -8.52 -8.17 5.81
C ARG A 90 -7.83 -6.87 5.41
N THR A 91 -7.59 -6.02 6.36
CA THR A 91 -6.88 -4.74 6.13
C THR A 91 -5.62 -4.68 6.99
N LEU A 92 -4.55 -4.11 6.45
CA LEU A 92 -3.27 -3.98 7.13
C LEU A 92 -2.60 -2.64 6.83
N HIS A 93 -2.21 -1.92 7.87
CA HIS A 93 -1.31 -0.77 7.78
C HIS A 93 0.11 -1.19 8.18
N VAL A 94 1.09 -0.91 7.33
CA VAL A 94 2.52 -1.12 7.62
C VAL A 94 3.18 0.25 7.80
N PRO A 95 3.44 0.66 9.05
CA PRO A 95 4.05 1.96 9.32
C PRO A 95 5.55 1.97 9.02
N ARG A 96 6.09 3.15 8.76
CA ARG A 96 7.54 3.42 8.62
C ARG A 96 8.26 2.51 7.62
N THR A 97 7.55 2.09 6.56
CA THR A 97 8.09 1.14 5.59
C THR A 97 7.78 1.64 4.18
N ARG A 98 8.77 1.57 3.30
CA ARG A 98 8.58 1.91 1.88
C ARG A 98 7.53 0.99 1.25
N PRO A 99 6.68 1.51 0.35
CA PRO A 99 5.59 0.71 -0.22
C PRO A 99 6.04 -0.61 -0.85
N ALA A 100 7.10 -0.61 -1.66
CA ALA A 100 7.58 -1.82 -2.31
C ALA A 100 8.03 -2.90 -1.30
N ASP A 101 8.73 -2.52 -0.24
CA ASP A 101 9.16 -3.44 0.81
C ASP A 101 7.96 -4.01 1.56
N ALA A 102 7.02 -3.14 1.99
CA ALA A 102 5.81 -3.57 2.68
C ALA A 102 4.99 -4.56 1.83
N ILE A 103 4.79 -4.28 0.53
CA ILE A 103 4.02 -5.12 -0.38
C ILE A 103 4.66 -6.50 -0.53
N ILE A 104 5.97 -6.55 -0.77
CA ILE A 104 6.69 -7.80 -1.01
C ILE A 104 6.73 -8.67 0.25
N ASP A 105 7.10 -8.06 1.38
CA ASP A 105 7.25 -8.78 2.64
C ASP A 105 5.91 -9.33 3.14
N VAL A 106 4.85 -8.51 3.08
CA VAL A 106 3.51 -8.94 3.49
C VAL A 106 2.95 -10.00 2.54
N ALA A 107 3.12 -9.84 1.21
CA ALA A 107 2.66 -10.84 0.26
C ALA A 107 3.29 -12.21 0.53
N LYS A 108 4.57 -12.25 0.87
CA LYS A 108 5.29 -13.46 1.23
C LYS A 108 4.83 -14.04 2.56
N GLN A 109 4.71 -13.19 3.60
CA GLN A 109 4.29 -13.62 4.95
C GLN A 109 2.86 -14.17 4.97
N GLU A 110 1.95 -13.57 4.22
CA GLU A 110 0.54 -13.96 4.16
C GLU A 110 0.25 -15.02 3.09
N GLY A 111 1.27 -15.47 2.36
CA GLY A 111 1.12 -16.50 1.31
C GLY A 111 0.22 -16.05 0.16
N CYS A 112 0.29 -14.77 -0.21
CA CYS A 112 -0.43 -14.28 -1.37
C CYS A 112 0.17 -14.83 -2.65
N ASP A 113 -0.68 -15.09 -3.64
CA ASP A 113 -0.26 -15.56 -4.96
C ASP A 113 -0.36 -14.47 -6.04
N THR A 114 -0.93 -13.33 -5.68
CA THR A 114 -1.15 -12.21 -6.59
C THR A 114 -1.07 -10.87 -5.86
N ILE A 115 -0.37 -9.92 -6.45
CA ILE A 115 -0.34 -8.52 -6.03
C ILE A 115 -1.12 -7.69 -7.05
N VAL A 116 -1.98 -6.78 -6.58
CA VAL A 116 -2.67 -5.77 -7.40
C VAL A 116 -2.28 -4.39 -6.89
N MET A 117 -1.80 -3.52 -7.77
CA MET A 117 -1.37 -2.17 -7.40
C MET A 117 -1.46 -1.20 -8.56
N GLY A 118 -1.50 0.08 -8.27
CA GLY A 118 -1.43 1.13 -9.28
C GLY A 118 -0.05 1.26 -9.91
N SER A 119 -0.01 1.71 -11.15
CA SER A 119 1.24 1.98 -11.87
C SER A 119 2.10 3.07 -11.21
N HIS A 120 1.47 3.98 -10.46
CA HIS A 120 2.11 5.00 -9.63
C HIS A 120 1.19 5.38 -8.47
N GLY A 121 1.73 5.98 -7.42
CA GLY A 121 0.97 6.47 -6.27
C GLY A 121 0.76 7.99 -6.33
N ARG A 122 0.46 8.60 -5.18
CA ARG A 122 0.18 10.04 -5.02
C ARG A 122 1.26 10.98 -5.56
N ARG A 123 2.51 10.53 -5.67
CA ARG A 123 3.65 11.31 -6.17
C ARG A 123 3.92 11.14 -7.66
N GLY A 124 3.11 10.37 -8.38
CA GLY A 124 3.32 10.06 -9.79
C GLY A 124 3.06 11.26 -10.69
N ILE A 125 4.10 11.73 -11.37
CA ILE A 125 4.03 12.77 -12.39
C ILE A 125 4.16 12.10 -13.76
N GLY A 126 3.04 12.01 -14.49
CA GLY A 126 3.04 11.56 -15.88
C GLY A 126 2.46 10.18 -16.14
N ARG A 127 1.54 10.10 -17.10
CA ARG A 127 0.77 8.89 -17.46
C ARG A 127 1.55 7.81 -18.22
N LEU A 128 2.81 8.05 -18.56
CA LEU A 128 3.59 7.22 -19.49
C LEU A 128 4.66 6.34 -18.82
N LEU A 129 5.02 6.61 -17.57
CA LEU A 129 6.11 5.88 -16.91
C LEU A 129 5.58 5.08 -15.72
N LEU A 130 6.11 3.88 -15.55
CA LEU A 130 5.90 3.06 -14.36
C LEU A 130 6.58 3.74 -13.16
N GLY A 131 5.83 3.95 -12.08
CA GLY A 131 6.37 4.52 -10.85
C GLY A 131 7.46 3.65 -10.22
N SER A 132 8.38 4.26 -9.48
CA SER A 132 9.53 3.56 -8.87
C SER A 132 9.11 2.39 -7.98
N GLN A 133 8.05 2.55 -7.18
CA GLN A 133 7.56 1.48 -6.29
C GLN A 133 6.96 0.32 -7.08
N ALA A 134 6.18 0.60 -8.14
CA ALA A 134 5.63 -0.42 -9.00
C ALA A 134 6.72 -1.17 -9.79
N ALA A 135 7.72 -0.44 -10.29
CA ALA A 135 8.88 -1.05 -10.95
C ALA A 135 9.67 -1.95 -10.00
N GLU A 136 9.87 -1.50 -8.75
CA GLU A 136 10.57 -2.27 -7.73
C GLU A 136 9.80 -3.54 -7.35
N VAL A 137 8.48 -3.47 -7.16
CA VAL A 137 7.64 -4.65 -6.90
C VAL A 137 7.73 -5.63 -8.06
N LEU A 138 7.57 -5.17 -9.31
CA LEU A 138 7.67 -6.03 -10.50
C LEU A 138 9.02 -6.74 -10.62
N SER A 139 10.12 -6.08 -10.22
CA SER A 139 11.46 -6.66 -10.33
C SER A 139 11.78 -7.68 -9.23
N ARG A 140 11.10 -7.59 -8.09
CA ARG A 140 11.42 -8.38 -6.88
C ARG A 140 10.37 -9.43 -6.52
N ALA A 141 9.15 -9.30 -7.03
CA ALA A 141 8.07 -10.23 -6.71
C ALA A 141 8.25 -11.56 -7.46
N ASP A 142 8.14 -12.66 -6.72
CA ASP A 142 8.17 -14.03 -7.26
C ASP A 142 6.75 -14.54 -7.62
N ILE A 143 5.74 -13.71 -7.49
CA ILE A 143 4.33 -14.00 -7.73
C ILE A 143 3.73 -13.08 -8.79
N ALA A 144 2.52 -13.35 -9.25
CA ALA A 144 1.84 -12.53 -10.25
C ALA A 144 1.63 -11.09 -9.73
N VAL A 145 1.90 -10.10 -10.59
CA VAL A 145 1.66 -8.69 -10.30
C VAL A 145 0.77 -8.08 -11.38
N LEU A 146 -0.38 -7.58 -10.98
CA LEU A 146 -1.30 -6.82 -11.83
C LEU A 146 -1.09 -5.32 -11.59
N ILE A 147 -0.67 -4.62 -12.64
CA ILE A 147 -0.51 -3.16 -12.62
C ILE A 147 -1.74 -2.50 -13.23
N VAL A 148 -2.39 -1.63 -12.47
CA VAL A 148 -3.55 -0.84 -12.87
C VAL A 148 -3.10 0.56 -13.33
N LYS A 149 -3.68 1.04 -14.44
CA LYS A 149 -3.38 2.35 -15.03
C LYS A 149 -4.59 3.27 -15.06
#